data_54669f1be749fe0471639015130cde64
#
_entry.id   54669f1be749fe0471639015130cde64
#
_cell.length_a   1.000
_cell.length_b   1.000
_cell.length_c   1.000
_cell.angle_alpha   90.00
_cell.angle_beta   90.00
_cell.angle_gamma   90.00
#
_symmetry.space_group_name_H-M   'P 1'
#
loop_
_entity.id
_entity.type
_entity.pdbx_description
1 polymer ?
#
loop_
_entity_poly.entity_id
_entity_poly.type
_entity_poly.pdbx_seq_one_letter_code
_entity_poly.pdbx_strand_id
1 'polypeptide(L)'
;PQEFNLFADQAQMDIFEQYFYDINQFNRVPGNSTEYADMLTLLEEKIAIFKNIKLLNFVDPYYIKPNELYRLGTLETGFGEVEQVTHKEYLNIKLSPLARPTLKRAVFIDTPQGYRIYPTFTNNVQCHYVRKPRKINWGYNVINDTALYDATTSIDFQLHPSEENNLIVKILALAGIAIKDPAMYQIATAEDNKNIQQEKA
;
A
#
# COMPACT_ATOMS: atom_id res chain seq x y z
N PRO A 1 17.97 13.98 -13.86
CA PRO A 1 17.81 12.97 -12.79
C PRO A 1 16.62 13.23 -11.89
N GLN A 2 16.39 14.48 -11.43
CA GLN A 2 15.29 14.80 -10.51
C GLN A 2 13.91 14.53 -11.12
N GLU A 3 13.69 14.86 -12.38
CA GLU A 3 12.44 14.59 -13.11
C GLU A 3 12.22 13.07 -13.25
N PHE A 4 13.28 12.31 -13.53
CA PHE A 4 13.21 10.85 -13.55
C PHE A 4 12.73 10.29 -12.22
N ASN A 5 13.30 10.75 -11.10
CA ASN A 5 12.89 10.29 -9.77
C ASN A 5 11.40 10.56 -9.51
N LEU A 6 10.88 11.69 -9.98
CA LEU A 6 9.46 12.03 -9.85
C LEU A 6 8.58 11.09 -10.67
N PHE A 7 8.91 10.85 -11.94
CA PHE A 7 8.15 9.94 -12.81
C PHE A 7 8.22 8.49 -12.32
N ALA A 8 9.40 8.07 -11.87
CA ALA A 8 9.63 6.75 -11.34
C ALA A 8 8.80 6.50 -10.06
N ASP A 9 8.76 7.47 -9.14
CA ASP A 9 7.96 7.38 -7.91
C ASP A 9 6.46 7.34 -8.23
N GLN A 10 5.99 8.18 -9.15
CA GLN A 10 4.60 8.18 -9.58
C GLN A 10 4.21 6.87 -10.27
N ALA A 11 5.03 6.36 -11.20
CA ALA A 11 4.77 5.10 -11.89
C ALA A 11 4.70 3.92 -10.90
N GLN A 12 5.61 3.88 -9.91
CA GLN A 12 5.57 2.87 -8.85
C GLN A 12 4.29 2.94 -8.03
N MET A 13 3.85 4.14 -7.66
CA MET A 13 2.61 4.32 -6.91
C MET A 13 1.38 3.92 -7.72
N ASP A 14 1.33 4.25 -9.01
CA ASP A 14 0.23 3.89 -9.90
C ASP A 14 0.08 2.35 -10.02
N ILE A 15 1.20 1.63 -10.19
CA ILE A 15 1.21 0.16 -10.23
C ILE A 15 0.78 -0.42 -8.86
N PHE A 16 1.30 0.13 -7.77
CA PHE A 16 0.93 -0.30 -6.43
C PHE A 16 -0.57 -0.12 -6.15
N GLU A 17 -1.17 0.99 -6.53
CA GLU A 17 -2.60 1.24 -6.37
C GLU A 17 -3.44 0.34 -7.29
N GLN A 18 -2.93 0.02 -8.48
CA GLN A 18 -3.58 -0.88 -9.42
C GLN A 18 -3.83 -2.27 -8.80
N TYR A 19 -2.90 -2.81 -8.01
CA TYR A 19 -3.09 -4.11 -7.33
C TYR A 19 -4.36 -4.15 -6.47
N PHE A 20 -4.66 -3.07 -5.74
CA PHE A 20 -5.85 -3.01 -4.90
C PHE A 20 -7.14 -2.84 -5.72
N TYR A 21 -7.04 -2.12 -6.82
CA TYR A 21 -8.16 -2.01 -7.75
C TYR A 21 -8.49 -3.38 -8.36
N ASP A 22 -7.50 -4.10 -8.82
CA ASP A 22 -7.65 -5.42 -9.44
C ASP A 22 -8.22 -6.44 -8.44
N ILE A 23 -7.70 -6.52 -7.22
CA ILE A 23 -8.29 -7.37 -6.17
C ILE A 23 -9.76 -7.03 -5.92
N ASN A 24 -10.11 -5.76 -5.85
CA ASN A 24 -11.51 -5.36 -5.65
C ASN A 24 -12.38 -5.74 -6.85
N GLN A 25 -11.86 -5.62 -8.06
CA GLN A 25 -12.57 -6.00 -9.28
C GLN A 25 -12.77 -7.52 -9.33
N PHE A 26 -11.72 -8.29 -9.09
CA PHE A 26 -11.80 -9.75 -9.05
C PHE A 26 -12.74 -10.26 -7.96
N ASN A 27 -12.73 -9.69 -6.77
CA ASN A 27 -13.65 -10.10 -5.69
C ASN A 27 -15.13 -9.83 -5.99
N ARG A 28 -15.44 -8.99 -6.97
CA ARG A 28 -16.83 -8.68 -7.38
C ARG A 28 -17.36 -9.57 -8.49
N VAL A 29 -16.50 -10.23 -9.25
CA VAL A 29 -16.89 -11.11 -10.34
C VAL A 29 -17.17 -12.50 -9.76
N PRO A 30 -18.39 -13.02 -9.83
CA PRO A 30 -18.69 -14.38 -9.38
C PRO A 30 -18.10 -15.35 -10.39
N GLY A 31 -17.01 -16.00 -10.07
CA GLY A 31 -16.35 -16.99 -10.90
C GLY A 31 -15.87 -18.17 -10.07
N ASN A 32 -16.17 -19.38 -10.56
CA ASN A 32 -15.76 -20.65 -9.95
C ASN A 32 -14.63 -21.33 -10.75
N SER A 33 -13.86 -20.57 -11.56
CA SER A 33 -12.76 -21.13 -12.35
C SER A 33 -11.46 -21.16 -11.55
N THR A 34 -10.66 -22.20 -11.76
CA THR A 34 -9.32 -22.35 -11.16
C THR A 34 -8.37 -21.24 -11.58
N GLU A 35 -8.48 -20.75 -12.81
CA GLU A 35 -7.70 -19.62 -13.33
C GLU A 35 -7.92 -18.34 -12.51
N TYR A 36 -9.13 -18.15 -12.01
CA TYR A 36 -9.47 -17.03 -11.15
C TYR A 36 -8.76 -17.08 -9.78
N ALA A 37 -8.66 -18.28 -9.20
CA ALA A 37 -7.94 -18.47 -7.93
C ALA A 37 -6.44 -18.23 -8.11
N ASP A 38 -5.86 -18.57 -9.25
CA ASP A 38 -4.46 -18.36 -9.55
C ASP A 38 -4.13 -16.87 -9.69
N MET A 39 -5.01 -16.08 -10.31
CA MET A 39 -4.83 -14.63 -10.42
C MET A 39 -4.90 -13.91 -9.07
N LEU A 40 -5.83 -14.31 -8.20
CA LEU A 40 -5.89 -13.76 -6.83
C LEU A 40 -4.63 -14.09 -6.05
N THR A 41 -4.13 -15.30 -6.16
CA THR A 41 -2.90 -15.74 -5.49
C THR A 41 -1.70 -14.91 -5.96
N LEU A 42 -1.57 -14.67 -7.27
CA LEU A 42 -0.52 -13.82 -7.83
C LEU A 42 -0.61 -12.37 -7.34
N LEU A 43 -1.82 -11.80 -7.27
CA LEU A 43 -2.02 -10.45 -6.74
C LEU A 43 -1.70 -10.37 -5.25
N GLU A 44 -2.07 -11.38 -4.48
CA GLU A 44 -1.71 -11.47 -3.06
C GLU A 44 -0.20 -11.58 -2.86
N GLU A 45 0.51 -12.32 -3.72
CA GLU A 45 1.97 -12.42 -3.70
C GLU A 45 2.62 -11.07 -4.01
N LYS A 46 2.14 -10.34 -5.01
CA LYS A 46 2.60 -8.98 -5.33
C LYS A 46 2.41 -8.02 -4.15
N ILE A 47 1.29 -8.13 -3.42
CA ILE A 47 1.02 -7.29 -2.24
C ILE A 47 1.78 -7.77 -1.00
N ALA A 48 2.14 -9.05 -0.91
CA ALA A 48 2.83 -9.61 0.26
C ALA A 48 4.13 -8.87 0.59
N ILE A 49 4.83 -8.34 -0.42
CA ILE A 49 6.06 -7.54 -0.30
C ILE A 49 5.83 -6.29 0.57
N PHE A 50 4.60 -5.76 0.59
CA PHE A 50 4.23 -4.55 1.33
C PHE A 50 3.57 -4.83 2.67
N LYS A 51 3.22 -6.10 2.97
CA LYS A 51 2.67 -6.47 4.28
C LYS A 51 3.76 -6.33 5.35
N ASN A 52 3.42 -5.63 6.42
CA ASN A 52 4.35 -5.41 7.52
C ASN A 52 3.63 -5.50 8.87
N ILE A 53 4.39 -5.81 9.91
CA ILE A 53 3.91 -5.91 11.29
C ILE A 53 4.74 -4.96 12.14
N LYS A 54 4.08 -4.14 12.94
CA LYS A 54 4.75 -3.21 13.84
C LYS A 54 4.05 -3.11 15.18
N LEU A 55 4.85 -3.11 16.24
CA LEU A 55 4.35 -2.73 17.57
C LEU A 55 4.06 -1.24 17.59
N LEU A 56 2.86 -0.90 18.05
CA LEU A 56 2.44 0.49 18.14
C LEU A 56 2.92 1.13 19.44
N ASN A 57 3.41 2.35 19.33
CA ASN A 57 3.76 3.17 20.47
C ASN A 57 2.49 3.75 21.10
N PHE A 58 2.33 3.56 22.41
CA PHE A 58 1.23 4.16 23.17
C PHE A 58 1.63 5.57 23.64
N VAL A 59 0.82 6.54 23.28
CA VAL A 59 0.88 7.92 23.76
C VAL A 59 -0.53 8.29 24.21
N ASP A 60 -0.75 8.24 25.51
CA ASP A 60 -2.09 8.35 26.13
C ASP A 60 -2.94 9.46 25.51
N PRO A 61 -4.16 9.20 25.05
CA PRO A 61 -4.87 7.92 25.05
C PRO A 61 -4.82 7.13 23.73
N TYR A 62 -3.81 7.38 22.88
CA TYR A 62 -3.75 6.86 21.51
C TYR A 62 -2.57 5.95 21.27
N TYR A 63 -2.76 4.96 20.39
CA TYR A 63 -1.69 4.21 19.76
C TYR A 63 -1.34 4.87 18.43
N ILE A 64 -0.10 5.30 18.29
CA ILE A 64 0.36 6.07 17.14
C ILE A 64 0.44 5.20 15.90
N LYS A 65 -0.15 5.67 14.80
CA LYS A 65 -0.12 4.99 13.50
C LYS A 65 1.32 4.95 12.94
N PRO A 66 1.72 3.86 12.27
CA PRO A 66 2.97 3.85 11.52
C PRO A 66 2.95 4.93 10.42
N ASN A 67 4.06 5.64 10.24
CA ASN A 67 4.17 6.68 9.20
C ASN A 67 4.03 6.12 7.77
N GLU A 68 4.42 4.85 7.60
CA GLU A 68 4.39 4.14 6.31
C GLU A 68 3.02 3.48 6.03
N LEU A 69 2.05 3.67 6.92
CA LEU A 69 0.74 3.05 6.79
C LEU A 69 0.03 3.49 5.52
N TYR A 70 -0.32 2.54 4.66
CA TYR A 70 -1.22 2.74 3.53
C TYR A 70 -2.62 2.21 3.85
N ARG A 71 -2.73 0.94 4.21
CA ARG A 71 -3.99 0.30 4.63
C ARG A 71 -3.77 -0.48 5.92
N LEU A 72 -4.68 -0.29 6.84
CA LEU A 72 -4.75 -1.12 8.03
C LEU A 72 -5.29 -2.50 7.64
N GLY A 73 -4.62 -3.54 8.09
CA GLY A 73 -5.15 -4.90 8.11
C GLY A 73 -5.87 -5.15 9.43
N THR A 74 -5.16 -5.71 10.40
CA THR A 74 -5.71 -6.02 11.72
C THR A 74 -4.86 -5.43 12.83
N LEU A 75 -5.50 -5.10 13.94
CA LEU A 75 -4.82 -4.84 15.21
C LEU A 75 -4.96 -6.06 16.09
N GLU A 76 -3.83 -6.50 16.64
CA GLU A 76 -3.76 -7.67 17.51
C GLU A 76 -3.18 -7.29 18.87
N THR A 77 -3.77 -7.89 19.90
CA THR A 77 -3.28 -7.82 21.28
C THR A 77 -2.96 -9.22 21.77
N GLY A 78 -2.31 -9.35 22.90
CA GLY A 78 -2.07 -10.66 23.51
C GLY A 78 -3.35 -11.46 23.83
N PHE A 79 -4.53 -10.85 23.68
CA PHE A 79 -5.84 -11.48 23.92
C PHE A 79 -6.60 -11.79 22.62
N GLY A 80 -6.11 -11.37 21.47
CA GLY A 80 -6.69 -11.57 20.16
C GLY A 80 -6.86 -10.30 19.34
N GLU A 81 -7.63 -10.42 18.28
CA GLU A 81 -7.93 -9.31 17.36
C GLU A 81 -8.75 -8.21 18.03
N VAL A 82 -8.48 -6.97 17.66
CA VAL A 82 -9.22 -5.78 18.11
C VAL A 82 -10.15 -5.34 17.00
N GLU A 83 -11.45 -5.36 17.25
CA GLU A 83 -12.50 -5.04 16.29
C GLU A 83 -12.57 -3.53 16.03
N GLN A 84 -12.62 -3.12 14.76
CA GLN A 84 -12.85 -1.73 14.39
C GLN A 84 -14.32 -1.36 14.55
N VAL A 85 -14.59 -0.26 15.27
CA VAL A 85 -15.95 0.26 15.45
C VAL A 85 -15.98 1.76 15.16
N THR A 86 -17.13 2.23 14.71
CA THR A 86 -17.37 3.68 14.61
C THR A 86 -17.64 4.27 16.00
N HIS A 87 -17.44 5.58 16.12
CA HIS A 87 -17.74 6.26 17.40
C HIS A 87 -19.20 6.06 17.85
N LYS A 88 -20.13 6.05 16.91
CA LYS A 88 -21.56 5.81 17.19
C LYS A 88 -21.83 4.40 17.72
N GLU A 89 -21.24 3.40 17.08
CA GLU A 89 -21.34 2.01 17.53
C GLU A 89 -20.74 1.82 18.93
N TYR A 90 -19.57 2.41 19.18
CA TYR A 90 -18.95 2.38 20.50
C TYR A 90 -19.87 2.93 21.60
N LEU A 91 -20.54 4.07 21.36
CA LEU A 91 -21.48 4.62 22.33
C LEU A 91 -22.63 3.66 22.64
N ASN A 92 -23.11 2.93 21.64
CA ASN A 92 -24.19 1.95 21.83
C ASN A 92 -23.71 0.72 22.62
N ILE A 93 -22.54 0.15 22.25
CA ILE A 93 -22.02 -1.06 22.90
C ILE A 93 -21.49 -0.79 24.31
N LYS A 94 -20.97 0.42 24.57
CA LYS A 94 -20.45 0.80 25.90
C LYS A 94 -21.48 0.65 27.01
N LEU A 95 -22.75 0.92 26.72
CA LEU A 95 -23.85 0.89 27.67
C LEU A 95 -24.49 -0.52 27.81
N SER A 96 -24.14 -1.44 26.90
CA SER A 96 -24.68 -2.80 26.92
C SER A 96 -23.94 -3.67 27.92
N PRO A 97 -24.65 -4.34 28.85
CA PRO A 97 -24.01 -5.26 29.80
C PRO A 97 -23.31 -6.44 29.14
N LEU A 98 -23.80 -6.90 27.98
CA LEU A 98 -23.31 -8.09 27.28
C LEU A 98 -22.26 -7.72 26.21
N ALA A 99 -22.41 -6.56 25.55
CA ALA A 99 -21.59 -6.18 24.40
C ALA A 99 -20.44 -5.20 24.74
N ARG A 100 -20.37 -4.72 25.99
CA ARG A 100 -19.33 -3.78 26.41
C ARG A 100 -17.93 -4.34 26.12
N PRO A 101 -16.99 -3.51 25.67
CA PRO A 101 -15.61 -3.94 25.39
C PRO A 101 -14.94 -4.50 26.65
N THR A 102 -14.25 -5.63 26.49
CA THR A 102 -13.43 -6.29 27.50
C THR A 102 -12.04 -6.54 26.97
N LEU A 103 -11.10 -6.95 27.82
CA LEU A 103 -9.72 -7.25 27.38
C LEU A 103 -9.66 -8.35 26.30
N LYS A 104 -10.59 -9.32 26.36
CA LYS A 104 -10.70 -10.40 25.36
C LYS A 104 -11.47 -10.00 24.10
N ARG A 105 -12.25 -8.95 24.18
CA ARG A 105 -13.05 -8.39 23.10
C ARG A 105 -12.85 -6.89 23.09
N ALA A 106 -11.64 -6.49 22.75
CA ALA A 106 -11.28 -5.09 22.64
C ALA A 106 -11.80 -4.52 21.31
N VAL A 107 -12.13 -3.24 21.34
CA VAL A 107 -12.54 -2.51 20.13
C VAL A 107 -11.69 -1.27 19.97
N PHE A 108 -11.50 -0.81 18.74
CA PHE A 108 -10.81 0.44 18.50
C PHE A 108 -11.61 1.39 17.62
N ILE A 109 -11.35 2.66 17.82
CA ILE A 109 -11.84 3.74 16.97
C ILE A 109 -10.64 4.33 16.23
N ASP A 110 -10.76 4.44 14.93
CA ASP A 110 -9.77 5.12 14.10
C ASP A 110 -9.96 6.64 14.20
N THR A 111 -8.89 7.34 14.56
CA THR A 111 -8.86 8.80 14.66
C THR A 111 -7.66 9.38 13.92
N PRO A 112 -7.66 10.67 13.55
CA PRO A 112 -6.50 11.31 12.92
C PRO A 112 -5.24 11.25 13.78
N GLN A 113 -5.36 11.27 15.12
CA GLN A 113 -4.23 11.22 16.05
C GLN A 113 -3.66 9.81 16.21
N GLY A 114 -4.47 8.76 15.98
CA GLY A 114 -4.08 7.37 16.18
C GLY A 114 -5.27 6.46 16.42
N TYR A 115 -4.98 5.25 16.87
CA TYR A 115 -6.00 4.26 17.24
C TYR A 115 -6.32 4.39 18.71
N ARG A 116 -7.59 4.60 19.04
CA ARG A 116 -8.07 4.62 20.43
C ARG A 116 -8.73 3.31 20.77
N ILE A 117 -8.11 2.52 21.64
CA ILE A 117 -8.57 1.17 21.99
C ILE A 117 -9.36 1.18 23.31
N TYR A 118 -10.39 0.38 23.37
CA TYR A 118 -11.24 0.20 24.55
C TYR A 118 -11.40 -1.30 24.89
N PRO A 119 -11.29 -1.69 26.19
CA PRO A 119 -10.91 -0.82 27.30
C PRO A 119 -9.48 -0.31 27.15
N THR A 120 -9.14 0.83 27.76
CA THR A 120 -7.78 1.35 27.74
C THR A 120 -6.84 0.39 28.48
N PHE A 121 -5.79 -0.03 27.83
CA PHE A 121 -4.71 -0.84 28.40
C PHE A 121 -3.38 -0.42 27.78
N THR A 122 -2.30 -0.66 28.51
CA THR A 122 -0.95 -0.25 28.10
C THR A 122 -0.14 -1.41 27.51
N ASN A 123 -0.80 -2.48 27.11
CA ASN A 123 -0.14 -3.68 26.58
C ASN A 123 0.35 -3.44 25.14
N ASN A 124 1.25 -4.31 24.72
CA ASN A 124 1.74 -4.32 23.36
C ASN A 124 0.60 -4.59 22.36
N VAL A 125 0.40 -3.67 21.43
CA VAL A 125 -0.53 -3.79 20.30
C VAL A 125 0.27 -3.95 19.03
N GLN A 126 0.05 -5.04 18.31
CA GLN A 126 0.64 -5.29 17.01
C GLN A 126 -0.31 -4.79 15.92
N CYS A 127 0.24 -4.08 14.97
CA CYS A 127 -0.47 -3.59 13.81
C CYS A 127 0.02 -4.35 12.58
N HIS A 128 -0.86 -5.12 11.97
CA HIS A 128 -0.66 -5.73 10.66
C HIS A 128 -1.19 -4.76 9.62
N TYR A 129 -0.35 -4.34 8.71
CA TYR A 129 -0.71 -3.32 7.74
C TYR A 129 0.03 -3.48 6.42
N VAL A 130 -0.52 -2.86 5.39
CA VAL A 130 0.17 -2.67 4.12
C VAL A 130 0.86 -1.32 4.16
N ARG A 131 2.18 -1.32 3.96
CA ARG A 131 2.97 -0.10 3.91
C ARG A 131 2.98 0.50 2.52
N LYS A 132 3.21 1.81 2.43
CA LYS A 132 3.53 2.47 1.16
C LYS A 132 4.90 2.02 0.65
N PRO A 133 5.08 1.91 -0.68
CA PRO A 133 6.42 1.80 -1.26
C PRO A 133 7.30 2.97 -0.80
N ARG A 134 8.59 2.74 -0.69
CA ARG A 134 9.54 3.83 -0.43
C ARG A 134 9.66 4.68 -1.68
N LYS A 135 9.87 5.98 -1.47
CA LYS A 135 10.19 6.88 -2.57
C LYS A 135 11.49 6.47 -3.24
N ILE A 136 11.42 6.41 -4.56
CA ILE A 136 12.56 6.07 -5.39
C ILE A 136 13.52 7.23 -5.40
N ASN A 137 14.81 6.92 -5.38
CA ASN A 137 15.85 7.90 -5.56
C ASN A 137 16.97 7.32 -6.41
N TRP A 138 17.10 7.80 -7.63
CA TRP A 138 18.30 7.56 -8.41
C TRP A 138 19.36 8.56 -7.95
N GLY A 139 20.25 8.10 -7.06
CA GLY A 139 21.33 8.89 -6.50
C GLY A 139 22.42 9.13 -7.55
N TYR A 140 22.96 10.34 -7.57
CA TYR A 140 24.02 10.70 -8.50
C TYR A 140 24.94 11.75 -7.90
N ASN A 141 26.21 11.69 -8.31
CA ASN A 141 27.22 12.70 -8.05
C ASN A 141 27.59 13.41 -9.34
N VAL A 142 27.67 14.73 -9.31
CA VAL A 142 28.06 15.52 -10.50
C VAL A 142 29.58 15.68 -10.52
N ILE A 143 30.24 15.10 -11.52
CA ILE A 143 31.66 15.23 -11.75
C ILE A 143 31.85 15.72 -13.19
N ASN A 144 32.53 16.86 -13.37
CA ASN A 144 32.75 17.49 -14.65
C ASN A 144 31.44 17.67 -15.47
N ASP A 145 30.41 18.23 -14.83
CA ASP A 145 29.08 18.45 -15.42
C ASP A 145 28.36 17.16 -15.89
N THR A 146 28.86 15.99 -15.52
CA THR A 146 28.24 14.70 -15.83
C THR A 146 27.69 14.07 -14.55
N ALA A 147 26.42 13.65 -14.60
CA ALA A 147 25.80 12.93 -13.49
C ALA A 147 26.24 11.45 -13.52
N LEU A 148 26.99 11.04 -12.50
CA LEU A 148 27.43 9.65 -12.33
C LEU A 148 26.57 8.99 -11.25
N TYR A 149 26.14 7.76 -11.49
CA TYR A 149 25.35 6.98 -10.56
C TYR A 149 26.07 6.76 -9.24
N ASP A 150 25.34 6.96 -8.13
CA ASP A 150 25.80 6.69 -6.76
C ASP A 150 24.89 5.66 -6.09
N ALA A 151 25.41 4.46 -5.91
CA ALA A 151 24.68 3.36 -5.29
C ALA A 151 24.37 3.60 -3.80
N THR A 152 25.15 4.45 -3.10
CA THR A 152 25.01 4.67 -1.65
C THR A 152 23.79 5.53 -1.33
N THR A 153 23.40 6.41 -2.22
CA THR A 153 22.25 7.32 -2.06
C THR A 153 21.02 6.87 -2.85
N SER A 154 21.16 5.81 -3.66
CA SER A 154 20.07 5.26 -4.48
C SER A 154 19.11 4.42 -3.65
N ILE A 155 17.83 4.52 -3.97
CA ILE A 155 16.74 3.69 -3.43
C ILE A 155 16.04 3.03 -4.61
N ASP A 156 16.11 1.71 -4.68
CA ASP A 156 15.54 0.90 -5.75
C ASP A 156 14.03 0.78 -5.65
N PHE A 157 13.42 0.36 -6.75
CA PHE A 157 12.00 0.02 -6.84
C PHE A 157 11.65 -1.14 -5.90
N GLN A 158 10.45 -1.07 -5.34
CA GLN A 158 9.93 -2.08 -4.40
C GLN A 158 8.73 -2.84 -4.97
N LEU A 159 8.69 -3.03 -6.28
CA LEU A 159 7.66 -3.83 -6.94
C LEU A 159 8.09 -5.28 -7.12
N HIS A 160 7.11 -6.14 -7.43
CA HIS A 160 7.40 -7.51 -7.82
C HIS A 160 8.18 -7.52 -9.15
N PRO A 161 9.16 -8.42 -9.36
CA PRO A 161 9.98 -8.45 -10.58
C PRO A 161 9.17 -8.55 -11.87
N SER A 162 7.97 -9.14 -11.85
CA SER A 162 7.09 -9.22 -13.02
C SER A 162 6.62 -7.86 -13.54
N GLU A 163 6.72 -6.80 -12.74
CA GLU A 163 6.25 -5.45 -13.10
C GLU A 163 7.29 -4.60 -13.81
N GLU A 164 8.47 -5.14 -14.08
CA GLU A 164 9.58 -4.38 -14.67
C GLU A 164 9.17 -3.73 -16.01
N ASN A 165 8.54 -4.49 -16.89
CA ASN A 165 8.10 -3.99 -18.19
C ASN A 165 7.00 -2.91 -18.04
N ASN A 166 6.01 -3.14 -17.19
CA ASN A 166 4.93 -2.19 -16.93
C ASN A 166 5.46 -0.89 -16.35
N LEU A 167 6.43 -0.98 -15.46
CA LEU A 167 7.09 0.17 -14.86
C LEU A 167 7.81 1.03 -15.90
N ILE A 168 8.59 0.40 -16.79
CA ILE A 168 9.30 1.10 -17.87
C ILE A 168 8.32 1.83 -18.78
N VAL A 169 7.24 1.16 -19.19
CA VAL A 169 6.23 1.75 -20.07
C VAL A 169 5.55 2.95 -19.40
N LYS A 170 5.18 2.85 -18.14
CA LYS A 170 4.56 3.94 -17.37
C LYS A 170 5.51 5.14 -17.20
N ILE A 171 6.78 4.90 -16.89
CA ILE A 171 7.79 5.98 -16.80
C ILE A 171 7.93 6.68 -18.14
N LEU A 172 8.01 5.94 -19.26
CA LEU A 172 8.11 6.51 -20.60
C LEU A 172 6.86 7.31 -20.99
N ALA A 173 5.67 6.84 -20.60
CA ALA A 173 4.42 7.59 -20.82
C ALA A 173 4.42 8.93 -20.09
N LEU A 174 4.82 8.95 -18.82
CA LEU A 174 4.92 10.18 -18.02
C LEU A 174 5.99 11.14 -18.57
N ALA A 175 7.14 10.61 -19.00
CA ALA A 175 8.19 11.39 -19.63
C ALA A 175 7.75 11.97 -20.99
N GLY A 176 7.01 11.22 -21.79
CA GLY A 176 6.44 11.67 -23.07
C GLY A 176 5.50 12.86 -22.91
N ILE A 177 4.67 12.87 -21.85
CA ILE A 177 3.81 14.00 -21.52
C ILE A 177 4.64 15.24 -21.16
N ALA A 178 5.67 15.07 -20.34
CA ALA A 178 6.52 16.17 -19.88
C ALA A 178 7.30 16.82 -21.01
N ILE A 179 7.83 16.00 -21.94
CA ILE A 179 8.58 16.45 -23.11
C ILE A 179 7.66 16.99 -24.22
N LYS A 180 6.34 16.77 -24.09
CA LYS A 180 5.34 17.08 -25.13
C LYS A 180 5.58 16.34 -26.44
N ASP A 181 6.04 15.09 -26.34
CA ASP A 181 6.18 14.19 -27.48
C ASP A 181 4.94 13.29 -27.59
N PRO A 182 3.99 13.64 -28.51
CA PRO A 182 2.77 12.87 -28.62
C PRO A 182 2.99 11.46 -29.19
N ALA A 183 4.04 11.24 -29.97
CA ALA A 183 4.35 9.93 -30.52
C ALA A 183 4.82 8.96 -29.42
N MET A 184 5.72 9.41 -28.56
CA MET A 184 6.18 8.63 -27.41
C MET A 184 5.05 8.30 -26.45
N TYR A 185 4.19 9.27 -26.18
CA TYR A 185 3.02 9.07 -25.32
C TYR A 185 2.02 8.05 -25.91
N GLN A 186 1.72 8.15 -27.22
CA GLN A 186 0.79 7.22 -27.88
C GLN A 186 1.32 5.79 -27.91
N ILE A 187 2.61 5.59 -28.20
CA ILE A 187 3.23 4.27 -28.18
C ILE A 187 3.19 3.67 -26.77
N ALA A 188 3.59 4.43 -25.76
CA ALA A 188 3.60 3.97 -24.38
C ALA A 188 2.19 3.64 -23.86
N THR A 189 1.19 4.48 -24.15
CA THR A 189 -0.20 4.21 -23.73
C THR A 189 -0.82 3.02 -24.47
N ALA A 190 -0.46 2.81 -25.73
CA ALA A 190 -0.92 1.63 -26.49
C ALA A 190 -0.35 0.32 -25.89
N GLU A 191 0.91 0.33 -25.49
CA GLU A 191 1.56 -0.82 -24.85
C GLU A 191 0.99 -1.07 -23.45
N ASP A 192 0.75 -0.04 -22.65
CA ASP A 192 0.12 -0.15 -21.32
C ASP A 192 -1.28 -0.77 -21.43
N ASN A 193 -2.10 -0.28 -22.36
CA ASN A 193 -3.41 -0.85 -22.61
C ASN A 193 -3.37 -2.31 -23.05
N LYS A 194 -2.41 -2.68 -23.86
CA LYS A 194 -2.22 -4.06 -24.30
C LYS A 194 -1.84 -4.97 -23.13
N ASN A 195 -0.95 -4.53 -22.26
CA ASN A 195 -0.55 -5.26 -21.07
C ASN A 195 -1.74 -5.47 -20.12
N ILE A 196 -2.53 -4.42 -19.86
CA ILE A 196 -3.74 -4.50 -19.05
C ILE A 196 -4.78 -5.46 -19.64
N GLN A 197 -4.91 -5.50 -20.97
CA GLN A 197 -5.82 -6.45 -21.63
C GLN A 197 -5.34 -7.89 -21.50
N GLN A 198 -4.04 -8.13 -21.59
CA GLN A 198 -3.45 -9.47 -21.41
C GLN A 198 -3.56 -9.97 -19.98
N GLU A 199 -3.44 -9.10 -18.99
CA GLU A 199 -3.63 -9.46 -17.58
C GLU A 199 -5.09 -9.77 -17.21
N LYS A 200 -6.04 -9.27 -17.99
CA LYS A 200 -7.49 -9.46 -17.76
C LYS A 200 -8.13 -10.53 -18.64
N ALA A 201 -7.40 -11.11 -19.58
CA ALA A 201 -7.86 -12.17 -20.47
C ALA A 201 -7.68 -13.54 -19.85
#